data_33b9c9e896f89da526e424a917e322a3
#
_entry.id   33b9c9e896f89da526e424a917e322a3
#
_cell.length_a   1.000
_cell.length_b   1.000
_cell.length_c   1.000
_cell.angle_alpha   90.00
_cell.angle_beta   90.00
_cell.angle_gamma   90.00
#
_symmetry.space_group_name_H-M   'P 1'
#
loop_
_entity.id
_entity.type
_entity.pdbx_description
1 polymer ?
#
loop_
_entity_poly.entity_id
_entity_poly.type
_entity_poly.pdbx_seq_one_letter_code
_entity_poly.pdbx_strand_id
1 'polypeptide(L)'
;MELAGIQGLKGTVSVPGDKSISHRCIMFGSIANGTTEIHNFLKGADCLATIRCFQSMGINIEETDHTITVHGKGLHGLSAPLNILDVGNSGTTTRLLSGILAGQKFESKLSGDESLNSRPMKRIIEPLTMMGANISSILRNGCAPLYIAPGNLHGIHYDSPVSSAQVKSCILLAGLYAEGETSVTEPSLSRNHTELMLKEFGADIRTLHSLSGTEATAYIKPYPKLYGQKIVVPGDISSAAYFIAAGLIVPDSEILIEHVGINPTRSGILKVCEDMGGDITLLNERCEAAKNCDILVRTSSLHGITIEAILSRH
;
A
#
# COMPACT_ATOMS: atom_id res chain seq x y z
N MET A 1 -28.55 13.65 21.85
CA MET A 1 -28.45 13.93 20.41
C MET A 1 -29.47 13.02 19.74
N GLU A 2 -30.58 13.56 19.28
CA GLU A 2 -31.59 12.78 18.52
C GLU A 2 -31.08 12.66 17.09
N LEU A 3 -30.92 11.43 16.62
CA LEU A 3 -30.65 11.14 15.22
C LEU A 3 -31.99 11.10 14.49
N ALA A 4 -32.25 12.05 13.63
CA ALA A 4 -33.40 11.98 12.73
C ALA A 4 -33.13 10.87 11.68
N GLY A 5 -34.12 10.01 11.42
CA GLY A 5 -34.05 9.04 10.35
C GLY A 5 -33.94 9.73 9.01
N ILE A 6 -32.91 9.43 8.22
CA ILE A 6 -32.73 9.97 6.87
C ILE A 6 -33.50 9.05 5.92
N GLN A 7 -34.34 9.66 5.08
CA GLN A 7 -35.01 8.97 3.97
C GLN A 7 -34.31 9.36 2.65
N GLY A 8 -33.77 8.35 1.97
CA GLY A 8 -33.21 8.49 0.62
C GLY A 8 -31.84 9.20 0.58
N LEU A 9 -30.79 8.45 0.35
CA LEU A 9 -29.48 8.98 0.02
C LEU A 9 -29.34 8.99 -1.51
N LYS A 10 -29.33 10.18 -2.13
CA LYS A 10 -29.24 10.32 -3.58
C LYS A 10 -28.15 11.28 -3.98
N GLY A 11 -27.37 10.91 -4.97
CA GLY A 11 -26.35 11.78 -5.55
C GLY A 11 -25.04 11.07 -5.85
N THR A 12 -24.04 11.89 -6.16
CA THR A 12 -22.70 11.45 -6.54
C THR A 12 -21.72 11.84 -5.45
N VAL A 13 -20.81 10.92 -5.10
CA VAL A 13 -19.76 11.17 -4.12
C VAL A 13 -18.41 10.69 -4.66
N SER A 14 -17.35 11.39 -4.29
CA SER A 14 -15.98 10.92 -4.45
C SER A 14 -15.40 10.62 -3.05
N VAL A 15 -14.66 9.54 -2.95
CA VAL A 15 -14.00 9.17 -1.69
C VAL A 15 -12.51 9.53 -1.73
N PRO A 16 -11.86 9.72 -0.57
CA PRO A 16 -10.42 9.99 -0.52
C PRO A 16 -9.61 8.93 -1.24
N GLY A 17 -8.46 9.33 -1.78
CA GLY A 17 -7.55 8.43 -2.49
C GLY A 17 -7.08 7.24 -1.66
N ASP A 18 -6.77 6.12 -2.33
CA ASP A 18 -6.30 4.90 -1.65
C ASP A 18 -5.02 5.14 -0.86
N LYS A 19 -5.08 4.83 0.44
CA LYS A 19 -3.98 5.02 1.40
C LYS A 19 -2.73 4.25 0.98
N SER A 20 -2.89 2.99 0.58
CA SER A 20 -1.78 2.10 0.24
C SER A 20 -1.06 2.52 -1.04
N ILE A 21 -1.81 3.03 -2.02
CA ILE A 21 -1.27 3.59 -3.26
C ILE A 21 -0.57 4.91 -2.97
N SER A 22 -1.19 5.80 -2.19
CA SER A 22 -0.61 7.11 -1.83
C SER A 22 0.77 6.98 -1.16
N HIS A 23 0.93 6.07 -0.19
CA HIS A 23 2.25 5.78 0.39
C HIS A 23 3.27 5.37 -0.66
N ARG A 24 2.90 4.46 -1.56
CA ARG A 24 3.79 3.91 -2.60
C ARG A 24 4.16 4.94 -3.64
N CYS A 25 3.26 5.83 -4.00
CA CYS A 25 3.56 6.94 -4.91
C CYS A 25 4.73 7.79 -4.41
N ILE A 26 4.72 8.14 -3.11
CA ILE A 26 5.82 8.89 -2.49
C ILE A 26 7.10 8.05 -2.47
N MET A 27 7.02 6.80 -2.00
CA MET A 27 8.19 5.93 -1.84
C MET A 27 8.86 5.64 -3.20
N PHE A 28 8.08 5.22 -4.19
CA PHE A 28 8.63 4.83 -5.49
C PHE A 28 9.03 6.05 -6.31
N GLY A 29 8.25 7.14 -6.26
CA GLY A 29 8.61 8.41 -6.86
C GLY A 29 9.95 8.94 -6.32
N SER A 30 10.22 8.78 -5.03
CA SER A 30 11.46 9.23 -4.39
C SER A 30 12.71 8.47 -4.85
N ILE A 31 12.57 7.16 -5.09
CA ILE A 31 13.67 6.28 -5.55
C ILE A 31 13.67 6.06 -7.07
N ALA A 32 12.77 6.70 -7.81
CA ALA A 32 12.79 6.75 -9.27
C ALA A 32 13.68 7.87 -9.79
N ASN A 33 14.01 7.83 -11.07
CA ASN A 33 14.67 8.94 -11.77
C ASN A 33 13.61 9.85 -12.41
N GLY A 34 13.74 11.15 -12.23
CA GLY A 34 12.82 12.15 -12.78
C GLY A 34 11.67 12.48 -11.83
N THR A 35 10.60 13.01 -12.38
CA THR A 35 9.49 13.57 -11.59
C THR A 35 8.28 12.65 -11.60
N THR A 36 7.70 12.44 -10.42
CA THR A 36 6.42 11.75 -10.27
C THR A 36 5.35 12.76 -9.88
N GLU A 37 4.28 12.85 -10.67
CA GLU A 37 3.13 13.72 -10.46
C GLU A 37 1.96 12.88 -9.96
N ILE A 38 1.41 13.22 -8.79
CA ILE A 38 0.40 12.42 -8.09
C ILE A 38 -0.85 13.25 -7.87
N HIS A 39 -1.97 12.84 -8.48
CA HIS A 39 -3.29 13.43 -8.29
C HIS A 39 -4.14 12.59 -7.34
N ASN A 40 -5.09 13.22 -6.66
CA ASN A 40 -5.99 12.61 -5.68
C ASN A 40 -5.25 11.86 -4.54
N PHE A 41 -4.10 12.39 -4.13
CA PHE A 41 -3.31 11.85 -3.03
C PHE A 41 -4.07 11.94 -1.70
N LEU A 42 -4.02 10.88 -0.88
CA LEU A 42 -4.59 10.92 0.46
C LEU A 42 -3.71 11.75 1.42
N LYS A 43 -4.16 12.95 1.78
CA LYS A 43 -3.49 13.83 2.75
C LYS A 43 -3.78 13.43 4.21
N GLY A 44 -3.80 12.14 4.51
CA GLY A 44 -3.94 11.62 5.86
C GLY A 44 -2.61 11.61 6.62
N ALA A 45 -2.65 11.65 7.95
CA ALA A 45 -1.48 11.77 8.82
C ALA A 45 -0.36 10.75 8.49
N ASP A 46 -0.75 9.50 8.20
CA ASP A 46 0.20 8.42 7.84
C ASP A 46 0.94 8.72 6.54
N CYS A 47 0.22 9.17 5.49
CA CYS A 47 0.82 9.48 4.19
C CYS A 47 1.69 10.74 4.27
N LEU A 48 1.28 11.75 5.05
CA LEU A 48 2.09 12.93 5.33
C LEU A 48 3.36 12.60 6.11
N ALA A 49 3.33 11.61 7.02
CA ALA A 49 4.53 11.11 7.68
C ALA A 49 5.53 10.51 6.67
N THR A 50 5.03 9.79 5.65
CA THR A 50 5.89 9.29 4.56
C THR A 50 6.56 10.43 3.81
N ILE A 51 5.83 11.50 3.46
CA ILE A 51 6.39 12.70 2.80
C ILE A 51 7.52 13.27 3.65
N ARG A 52 7.26 13.55 4.94
CA ARG A 52 8.27 14.12 5.86
C ARG A 52 9.53 13.26 5.96
N CYS A 53 9.39 11.93 6.02
CA CYS A 53 10.55 11.02 6.03
C CYS A 53 11.41 11.18 4.77
N PHE A 54 10.82 11.22 3.58
CA PHE A 54 11.59 11.36 2.34
C PHE A 54 12.16 12.77 2.16
N GLN A 55 11.44 13.81 2.58
CA GLN A 55 11.98 15.18 2.65
C GLN A 55 13.20 15.26 3.57
N SER A 56 13.16 14.61 4.74
CA SER A 56 14.29 14.52 5.68
C SER A 56 15.49 13.78 5.10
N MET A 57 15.28 12.95 4.07
CA MET A 57 16.34 12.25 3.31
C MET A 57 16.71 12.98 2.01
N GLY A 58 16.35 14.25 1.88
CA GLY A 58 16.80 15.14 0.80
C GLY A 58 15.97 15.05 -0.48
N ILE A 59 14.80 14.45 -0.47
CA ILE A 59 13.90 14.47 -1.62
C ILE A 59 13.09 15.76 -1.63
N ASN A 60 13.10 16.47 -2.77
CA ASN A 60 12.18 17.60 -2.97
C ASN A 60 10.79 17.07 -3.29
N ILE A 61 9.82 17.41 -2.45
CA ILE A 61 8.40 17.06 -2.62
C ILE A 61 7.60 18.34 -2.50
N GLU A 62 6.97 18.73 -3.59
CA GLU A 62 6.14 19.92 -3.71
C GLU A 62 4.68 19.54 -3.57
N GLU A 63 3.93 20.32 -2.81
CA GLU A 63 2.52 20.11 -2.58
C GLU A 63 1.73 21.32 -3.07
N THR A 64 0.71 21.06 -3.89
CA THR A 64 -0.33 22.01 -4.25
C THR A 64 -1.67 21.52 -3.73
N ASP A 65 -2.75 22.27 -3.97
CA ASP A 65 -4.10 21.87 -3.54
C ASP A 65 -4.54 20.51 -4.12
N HIS A 66 -4.11 20.21 -5.33
CA HIS A 66 -4.60 19.05 -6.10
C HIS A 66 -3.51 18.04 -6.49
N THR A 67 -2.23 18.37 -6.32
CA THR A 67 -1.13 17.56 -6.84
C THR A 67 0.04 17.51 -5.86
N ILE A 68 0.63 16.33 -5.73
CA ILE A 68 1.92 16.14 -5.09
C ILE A 68 2.94 15.84 -6.19
N THR A 69 4.03 16.59 -6.21
CA THR A 69 5.13 16.41 -7.16
C THR A 69 6.38 15.93 -6.42
N VAL A 70 6.88 14.76 -6.77
CA VAL A 70 8.07 14.14 -6.17
C VAL A 70 9.22 14.19 -7.16
N HIS A 71 10.31 14.85 -6.82
CA HIS A 71 11.54 14.90 -7.62
C HIS A 71 12.49 13.78 -7.17
N GLY A 72 12.35 12.63 -7.81
CA GLY A 72 13.09 11.41 -7.47
C GLY A 72 14.57 11.50 -7.85
N LYS A 73 15.42 10.82 -7.08
CA LYS A 73 16.88 10.85 -7.22
C LYS A 73 17.50 9.47 -7.52
N GLY A 74 16.66 8.50 -7.91
CA GLY A 74 17.09 7.12 -8.17
C GLY A 74 17.32 6.32 -6.88
N LEU A 75 17.62 5.03 -7.04
CA LEU A 75 17.72 4.06 -5.93
C LEU A 75 18.68 4.48 -4.81
N HIS A 76 19.77 5.16 -5.15
CA HIS A 76 20.84 5.55 -4.21
C HIS A 76 20.93 7.07 -3.99
N GLY A 77 19.89 7.81 -4.37
CA GLY A 77 19.86 9.27 -4.27
C GLY A 77 19.37 9.83 -2.93
N LEU A 78 19.02 8.97 -1.98
CA LEU A 78 18.65 9.40 -0.64
C LEU A 78 19.88 9.82 0.17
N SER A 79 19.72 10.82 1.04
CA SER A 79 20.75 11.31 1.95
C SER A 79 20.48 10.87 3.38
N ALA A 80 21.54 10.75 4.20
CA ALA A 80 21.41 10.43 5.62
C ALA A 80 20.52 11.47 6.33
N PRO A 81 19.47 11.03 7.05
CA PRO A 81 18.67 11.96 7.83
C PRO A 81 19.44 12.49 9.03
N LEU A 82 19.29 13.77 9.35
CA LEU A 82 19.93 14.39 10.51
C LEU A 82 19.33 13.91 11.83
N ASN A 83 18.06 13.55 11.83
CA ASN A 83 17.30 13.15 13.01
C ASN A 83 16.64 11.79 12.80
N ILE A 84 16.03 11.28 13.87
CA ILE A 84 15.16 10.10 13.81
C ILE A 84 14.02 10.40 12.82
N LEU A 85 13.75 9.47 11.91
CA LEU A 85 12.62 9.54 11.00
C LEU A 85 11.34 9.28 11.78
N ASP A 86 10.54 10.33 11.96
CA ASP A 86 9.23 10.24 12.62
C ASP A 86 8.19 9.70 11.63
N VAL A 87 7.75 8.47 11.87
CA VAL A 87 6.72 7.80 11.07
C VAL A 87 5.31 7.98 11.63
N GLY A 88 5.13 8.75 12.72
CA GLY A 88 3.86 8.95 13.41
C GLY A 88 3.25 7.61 13.86
N ASN A 89 1.98 7.35 13.50
CA ASN A 89 1.31 6.07 13.74
C ASN A 89 1.36 5.12 12.52
N SER A 90 2.18 5.41 11.51
CA SER A 90 2.15 4.69 10.25
C SER A 90 2.97 3.40 10.26
N GLY A 91 2.31 2.27 10.49
CA GLY A 91 2.93 0.95 10.31
C GLY A 91 3.33 0.66 8.86
N THR A 92 2.67 1.26 7.88
CA THR A 92 3.01 1.13 6.45
C THR A 92 4.32 1.84 6.17
N THR A 93 4.46 3.11 6.60
CA THR A 93 5.71 3.85 6.45
C THR A 93 6.86 3.09 7.09
N THR A 94 6.71 2.68 8.34
CA THR A 94 7.75 1.97 9.08
C THR A 94 8.24 0.73 8.34
N ARG A 95 7.32 -0.15 7.94
CA ARG A 95 7.71 -1.45 7.36
C ARG A 95 8.26 -1.33 5.94
N LEU A 96 7.61 -0.57 5.08
CA LEU A 96 8.05 -0.43 3.70
C LEU A 96 9.35 0.37 3.59
N LEU A 97 9.45 1.47 4.35
CA LEU A 97 10.66 2.30 4.36
C LEU A 97 11.86 1.53 4.92
N SER A 98 11.67 0.61 5.87
CA SER A 98 12.75 -0.26 6.36
C SER A 98 13.39 -1.09 5.24
N GLY A 99 12.60 -1.58 4.26
CA GLY A 99 13.13 -2.28 3.09
C GLY A 99 14.00 -1.37 2.21
N ILE A 100 13.57 -0.14 1.98
CA ILE A 100 14.34 0.86 1.19
C ILE A 100 15.62 1.25 1.94
N LEU A 101 15.53 1.52 3.24
CA LEU A 101 16.65 1.95 4.07
C LEU A 101 17.72 0.86 4.22
N ALA A 102 17.33 -0.41 4.26
CA ALA A 102 18.25 -1.53 4.30
C ALA A 102 19.25 -1.55 3.11
N GLY A 103 18.85 -0.98 1.97
CA GLY A 103 19.70 -0.85 0.79
C GLY A 103 20.53 0.43 0.70
N GLN A 104 20.43 1.33 1.69
CA GLN A 104 21.17 2.60 1.67
C GLN A 104 22.55 2.47 2.32
N LYS A 105 23.44 3.44 2.01
CA LYS A 105 24.82 3.49 2.51
C LYS A 105 25.01 4.39 3.73
N PHE A 106 23.95 4.64 4.48
CA PHE A 106 23.96 5.48 5.68
C PHE A 106 23.11 4.86 6.79
N GLU A 107 23.36 5.29 8.01
CA GLU A 107 22.58 4.90 9.18
C GLU A 107 21.28 5.69 9.29
N SER A 108 20.25 5.05 9.80
CA SER A 108 18.95 5.67 10.04
C SER A 108 18.25 5.08 11.25
N LYS A 109 17.37 5.86 11.87
CA LYS A 109 16.50 5.41 12.96
C LYS A 109 15.07 5.77 12.62
N LEU A 110 14.14 4.86 12.89
CA LEU A 110 12.69 5.04 12.69
C LEU A 110 12.01 4.95 14.05
N SER A 111 11.15 5.90 14.35
CA SER A 111 10.31 5.90 15.54
C SER A 111 8.97 6.55 15.23
N GLY A 112 7.96 6.24 16.01
CA GLY A 112 6.65 6.86 15.93
C GLY A 112 6.07 7.12 17.31
N ASP A 113 4.76 7.23 17.38
CA ASP A 113 4.06 7.38 18.64
C ASP A 113 4.10 6.09 19.49
N GLU A 114 3.55 6.16 20.70
CA GLU A 114 3.52 5.03 21.65
C GLU A 114 2.82 3.81 21.05
N SER A 115 1.70 4.00 20.35
CA SER A 115 0.96 2.94 19.70
C SER A 115 1.78 2.23 18.62
N LEU A 116 2.49 2.99 17.76
CA LEU A 116 3.37 2.39 16.76
C LEU A 116 4.54 1.66 17.42
N ASN A 117 5.17 2.28 18.41
CA ASN A 117 6.35 1.74 19.08
C ASN A 117 6.05 0.47 19.91
N SER A 118 4.75 0.18 20.15
CA SER A 118 4.32 -1.09 20.76
C SER A 118 4.08 -2.22 19.73
N ARG A 119 4.04 -1.91 18.43
CA ARG A 119 3.72 -2.91 17.38
C ARG A 119 4.91 -3.81 17.07
N PRO A 120 4.68 -5.15 16.93
CA PRO A 120 5.75 -6.09 16.57
C PRO A 120 6.34 -5.79 15.19
N MET A 121 7.67 -5.71 15.12
CA MET A 121 8.46 -5.49 13.90
C MET A 121 9.31 -6.71 13.51
N LYS A 122 9.30 -7.79 14.31
CA LYS A 122 10.02 -9.03 13.99
C LYS A 122 9.73 -9.54 12.58
N ARG A 123 8.46 -9.43 12.11
CA ARG A 123 8.04 -9.88 10.78
C ARG A 123 8.83 -9.26 9.62
N ILE A 124 9.46 -8.10 9.83
CA ILE A 124 10.33 -7.47 8.82
C ILE A 124 11.81 -7.56 9.22
N ILE A 125 12.13 -7.53 10.51
CA ILE A 125 13.51 -7.64 11.01
C ILE A 125 14.10 -8.99 10.58
N GLU A 126 13.40 -10.09 10.81
CA GLU A 126 13.88 -11.44 10.52
C GLU A 126 14.21 -11.63 9.02
N PRO A 127 13.30 -11.42 8.07
CA PRO A 127 13.62 -11.59 6.65
C PRO A 127 14.66 -10.59 6.14
N LEU A 128 14.66 -9.34 6.61
CA LEU A 128 15.70 -8.38 6.24
C LEU A 128 17.07 -8.82 6.75
N THR A 129 17.15 -9.36 7.97
CA THR A 129 18.41 -9.92 8.51
C THR A 129 18.86 -11.14 7.69
N MET A 130 17.93 -12.00 7.26
CA MET A 130 18.24 -13.11 6.34
C MET A 130 18.81 -12.61 5.00
N MET A 131 18.39 -11.44 4.54
CA MET A 131 18.96 -10.80 3.34
C MET A 131 20.33 -10.16 3.58
N GLY A 132 20.84 -10.12 4.81
CA GLY A 132 22.11 -9.45 5.16
C GLY A 132 21.95 -7.99 5.59
N ALA A 133 20.73 -7.53 5.86
CA ALA A 133 20.51 -6.20 6.40
C ALA A 133 20.97 -6.06 7.84
N ASN A 134 21.57 -4.92 8.18
CA ASN A 134 21.91 -4.57 9.54
C ASN A 134 20.76 -3.77 10.18
N ILE A 135 19.74 -4.48 10.66
CA ILE A 135 18.53 -3.93 11.26
C ILE A 135 18.28 -4.48 12.65
N SER A 136 17.89 -3.63 13.59
CA SER A 136 17.57 -4.05 14.96
C SER A 136 16.51 -3.18 15.63
N SER A 137 15.82 -3.76 16.61
CA SER A 137 14.99 -3.01 17.58
C SER A 137 15.93 -2.38 18.63
N ILE A 138 15.89 -1.06 18.77
CA ILE A 138 16.77 -0.33 19.71
C ILE A 138 16.53 -0.79 21.14
N LEU A 139 15.29 -1.03 21.52
CA LEU A 139 14.91 -1.50 22.86
C LEU A 139 15.00 -3.02 23.02
N ARG A 140 15.45 -3.75 22.00
CA ARG A 140 15.59 -5.22 21.98
C ARG A 140 14.29 -5.99 22.31
N ASN A 141 13.14 -5.36 22.16
CA ASN A 141 11.81 -5.94 22.41
C ASN A 141 11.11 -6.41 21.14
N GLY A 142 11.77 -6.28 19.97
CA GLY A 142 11.21 -6.64 18.66
C GLY A 142 10.18 -5.64 18.11
N CYS A 143 10.05 -4.48 18.72
CA CYS A 143 9.22 -3.37 18.29
C CYS A 143 10.07 -2.19 17.82
N ALA A 144 9.44 -1.10 17.35
CA ALA A 144 10.12 0.17 17.14
C ALA A 144 10.51 0.79 18.52
N PRO A 145 11.46 1.72 18.60
CA PRO A 145 12.25 2.29 17.49
C PRO A 145 13.21 1.31 16.83
N LEU A 146 13.39 1.45 15.51
CA LEU A 146 14.29 0.64 14.72
C LEU A 146 15.58 1.40 14.40
N TYR A 147 16.70 0.66 14.39
CA TYR A 147 18.00 1.13 13.87
C TYR A 147 18.35 0.31 12.63
N ILE A 148 18.75 1.00 11.57
CA ILE A 148 19.15 0.41 10.30
C ILE A 148 20.49 1.03 9.88
N ALA A 149 21.48 0.19 9.63
CA ALA A 149 22.79 0.59 9.17
C ALA A 149 23.15 -0.07 7.83
N PRO A 150 24.17 0.42 7.11
CA PRO A 150 24.62 -0.19 5.88
C PRO A 150 24.89 -1.69 6.03
N GLY A 151 24.42 -2.47 5.08
CA GLY A 151 24.61 -3.91 5.00
C GLY A 151 24.85 -4.34 3.55
N ASN A 152 25.26 -5.58 3.36
CA ASN A 152 25.43 -6.20 2.05
C ASN A 152 24.23 -7.09 1.76
N LEU A 153 23.22 -6.54 1.09
CA LEU A 153 22.01 -7.29 0.78
C LEU A 153 22.25 -8.33 -0.32
N HIS A 154 21.74 -9.53 -0.10
CA HIS A 154 21.67 -10.59 -1.11
C HIS A 154 20.22 -11.05 -1.29
N GLY A 155 19.91 -11.53 -2.48
CA GLY A 155 18.59 -12.05 -2.80
C GLY A 155 18.30 -13.34 -2.03
N ILE A 156 17.05 -13.50 -1.59
CA ILE A 156 16.58 -14.70 -0.91
C ILE A 156 15.25 -15.18 -1.51
N HIS A 157 14.94 -16.43 -1.28
CA HIS A 157 13.57 -16.92 -1.35
C HIS A 157 13.01 -16.97 0.08
N TYR A 158 11.90 -16.26 0.32
CA TYR A 158 11.25 -16.19 1.62
C TYR A 158 9.84 -16.77 1.59
N ASP A 159 9.65 -17.87 2.31
CA ASP A 159 8.32 -18.46 2.53
C ASP A 159 7.67 -17.75 3.70
N SER A 160 6.69 -16.89 3.42
CA SER A 160 5.98 -16.14 4.44
C SER A 160 4.97 -17.05 5.15
N PRO A 161 5.02 -17.16 6.49
CA PRO A 161 4.08 -18.00 7.24
C PRO A 161 2.63 -17.51 7.17
N VAL A 162 2.43 -16.25 6.76
CA VAL A 162 1.12 -15.60 6.64
C VAL A 162 1.10 -14.67 5.44
N SER A 163 -0.07 -14.49 4.86
CA SER A 163 -0.25 -13.48 3.79
C SER A 163 -0.19 -12.07 4.37
N SER A 164 0.83 -11.31 4.00
CA SER A 164 1.06 -9.96 4.50
C SER A 164 1.67 -9.05 3.45
N ALA A 165 0.84 -8.18 2.88
CA ALA A 165 1.28 -7.21 1.89
C ALA A 165 2.43 -6.30 2.38
N GLN A 166 2.50 -5.99 3.69
CA GLN A 166 3.55 -5.14 4.24
C GLN A 166 4.88 -5.88 4.35
N VAL A 167 4.87 -7.14 4.78
CA VAL A 167 6.09 -7.98 4.86
C VAL A 167 6.62 -8.24 3.46
N LYS A 168 5.76 -8.71 2.54
CA LYS A 168 6.12 -8.91 1.14
C LYS A 168 6.70 -7.64 0.53
N SER A 169 6.02 -6.50 0.67
CA SER A 169 6.50 -5.22 0.14
C SER A 169 7.87 -4.83 0.71
N CYS A 170 8.08 -5.02 2.01
CA CYS A 170 9.36 -4.72 2.66
C CYS A 170 10.51 -5.52 2.05
N ILE A 171 10.32 -6.83 1.87
CA ILE A 171 11.32 -7.74 1.31
C ILE A 171 11.58 -7.41 -0.17
N LEU A 172 10.53 -7.19 -0.97
CA LEU A 172 10.66 -6.81 -2.36
C LEU A 172 11.38 -5.46 -2.54
N LEU A 173 11.12 -4.49 -1.66
CA LEU A 173 11.80 -3.19 -1.68
C LEU A 173 13.28 -3.31 -1.30
N ALA A 174 13.64 -4.17 -0.35
CA ALA A 174 15.03 -4.50 -0.07
C ALA A 174 15.67 -5.25 -1.26
N GLY A 175 14.91 -6.10 -1.94
CA GLY A 175 15.32 -6.82 -3.14
C GLY A 175 15.75 -5.93 -4.31
N LEU A 176 15.26 -4.67 -4.37
CA LEU A 176 15.73 -3.69 -5.36
C LEU A 176 17.25 -3.40 -5.24
N TYR A 177 17.83 -3.62 -4.06
CA TYR A 177 19.22 -3.32 -3.71
C TYR A 177 20.07 -4.57 -3.47
N ALA A 178 19.48 -5.75 -3.53
CA ALA A 178 20.15 -7.00 -3.18
C ALA A 178 21.04 -7.50 -4.33
N GLU A 179 22.04 -8.29 -4.03
CA GLU A 179 22.77 -9.06 -5.03
C GLU A 179 21.98 -10.35 -5.35
N GLY A 180 21.46 -10.46 -6.56
CA GLY A 180 20.62 -11.58 -7.00
C GLY A 180 19.11 -11.33 -6.86
N GLU A 181 18.30 -12.21 -7.48
CA GLU A 181 16.84 -12.15 -7.46
C GLU A 181 16.29 -12.44 -6.06
N THR A 182 15.28 -11.68 -5.66
CA THR A 182 14.55 -11.89 -4.40
C THR A 182 13.14 -12.37 -4.70
N SER A 183 12.65 -13.33 -3.93
CA SER A 183 11.26 -13.80 -4.06
C SER A 183 10.58 -14.02 -2.71
N VAL A 184 9.25 -13.85 -2.71
CA VAL A 184 8.41 -14.04 -1.54
C VAL A 184 7.21 -14.88 -1.92
N THR A 185 7.06 -16.04 -1.28
CA THR A 185 5.87 -16.89 -1.39
C THR A 185 4.93 -16.63 -0.22
N GLU A 186 3.67 -16.43 -0.53
CA GLU A 186 2.58 -16.29 0.45
C GLU A 186 1.58 -17.43 0.30
N PRO A 187 0.97 -17.94 1.40
CA PRO A 187 -0.03 -19.01 1.35
C PRO A 187 -1.32 -18.61 0.60
N SER A 188 -1.57 -17.32 0.46
CA SER A 188 -2.57 -16.75 -0.45
C SER A 188 -2.13 -15.35 -0.87
N LEU A 189 -2.52 -14.90 -2.07
CA LEU A 189 -2.15 -13.59 -2.55
C LEU A 189 -2.67 -12.48 -1.62
N SER A 190 -1.77 -11.77 -0.96
CA SER A 190 -2.11 -10.52 -0.29
C SER A 190 -2.17 -9.36 -1.29
N ARG A 191 -2.53 -8.15 -0.82
CA ARG A 191 -2.53 -6.94 -1.68
C ARG A 191 -1.26 -6.82 -2.49
N ASN A 192 -1.40 -6.62 -3.81
CA ASN A 192 -0.31 -6.63 -4.79
C ASN A 192 0.03 -5.24 -5.37
N HIS A 193 -0.32 -4.16 -4.67
CA HIS A 193 -0.04 -2.79 -5.14
C HIS A 193 1.46 -2.54 -5.34
N THR A 194 2.34 -3.15 -4.53
CA THR A 194 3.79 -3.01 -4.70
C THR A 194 4.24 -3.59 -6.03
N GLU A 195 3.78 -4.78 -6.35
CA GLU A 195 4.13 -5.48 -7.59
C GLU A 195 3.63 -4.72 -8.82
N LEU A 196 2.36 -4.32 -8.81
CA LEU A 196 1.76 -3.57 -9.92
C LEU A 196 2.46 -2.23 -10.12
N MET A 197 2.60 -1.44 -9.07
CA MET A 197 3.18 -0.10 -9.17
C MET A 197 4.69 -0.13 -9.48
N LEU A 198 5.48 -1.04 -8.87
CA LEU A 198 6.90 -1.15 -9.23
C LEU A 198 7.08 -1.54 -10.70
N LYS A 199 6.21 -2.38 -11.25
CA LYS A 199 6.21 -2.71 -12.68
C LYS A 199 5.96 -1.48 -13.54
N GLU A 200 4.99 -0.63 -13.19
CA GLU A 200 4.71 0.64 -13.87
C GLU A 200 5.91 1.60 -13.80
N PHE A 201 6.62 1.62 -12.67
CA PHE A 201 7.84 2.41 -12.52
C PHE A 201 9.05 1.83 -13.28
N GLY A 202 8.96 0.61 -13.83
CA GLY A 202 9.98 -0.01 -14.68
C GLY A 202 10.80 -1.11 -14.01
N ALA A 203 10.39 -1.62 -12.84
CA ALA A 203 11.04 -2.78 -12.22
C ALA A 203 10.69 -4.09 -12.97
N ASP A 204 11.66 -5.00 -13.04
CA ASP A 204 11.42 -6.38 -13.49
C ASP A 204 10.88 -7.20 -12.32
N ILE A 205 9.57 -7.21 -12.23
CA ILE A 205 8.82 -7.88 -11.17
C ILE A 205 7.71 -8.73 -11.77
N ARG A 206 7.51 -9.94 -11.23
CA ARG A 206 6.46 -10.87 -11.66
C ARG A 206 5.85 -11.59 -10.48
N THR A 207 4.60 -11.98 -10.60
CA THR A 207 3.90 -12.83 -9.62
C THR A 207 3.44 -14.09 -10.32
N LEU A 208 3.76 -15.26 -9.75
CA LEU A 208 3.32 -16.55 -10.20
C LEU A 208 2.38 -17.17 -9.16
N HIS A 209 1.36 -17.86 -9.63
CA HIS A 209 0.44 -18.60 -8.79
C HIS A 209 0.74 -20.08 -8.87
N SER A 210 0.60 -20.82 -7.77
CA SER A 210 0.68 -22.28 -7.78
C SER A 210 -0.44 -22.88 -8.65
N LEU A 211 -0.25 -24.11 -9.10
CA LEU A 211 -1.28 -24.83 -9.88
C LEU A 211 -2.60 -25.00 -9.12
N SER A 212 -2.55 -25.05 -7.80
CA SER A 212 -3.74 -25.08 -6.93
C SER A 212 -4.42 -23.70 -6.79
N GLY A 213 -3.77 -22.63 -7.27
CA GLY A 213 -4.24 -21.24 -7.09
C GLY A 213 -4.20 -20.74 -5.64
N THR A 214 -3.66 -21.52 -4.70
CA THR A 214 -3.64 -21.17 -3.28
C THR A 214 -2.47 -20.27 -2.93
N GLU A 215 -1.27 -20.57 -3.44
CA GLU A 215 -0.04 -19.83 -3.15
C GLU A 215 0.28 -18.83 -4.25
N ALA A 216 0.93 -17.75 -3.87
CA ALA A 216 1.43 -16.76 -4.80
C ALA A 216 2.88 -16.38 -4.46
N THR A 217 3.76 -16.41 -5.46
CA THR A 217 5.16 -16.03 -5.33
C THR A 217 5.45 -14.81 -6.17
N ALA A 218 5.87 -13.72 -5.51
CA ALA A 218 6.35 -12.51 -6.16
C ALA A 218 7.87 -12.55 -6.27
N TYR A 219 8.40 -12.24 -7.45
CA TYR A 219 9.83 -12.21 -7.78
C TYR A 219 10.21 -10.80 -8.20
N ILE A 220 11.38 -10.32 -7.76
CA ILE A 220 11.93 -9.04 -8.18
C ILE A 220 13.41 -9.16 -8.51
N LYS A 221 13.82 -8.57 -9.64
CA LYS A 221 15.23 -8.44 -10.00
C LYS A 221 15.82 -7.16 -9.39
N PRO A 222 17.11 -7.21 -9.00
CA PRO A 222 17.79 -6.07 -8.41
C PRO A 222 18.14 -4.98 -9.44
N TYR A 223 18.45 -3.80 -8.89
CA TYR A 223 18.99 -2.64 -9.60
C TYR A 223 18.19 -2.17 -10.83
N PRO A 224 16.85 -2.10 -10.76
CA PRO A 224 16.08 -1.58 -11.88
C PRO A 224 16.35 -0.09 -12.09
N LYS A 225 16.14 0.39 -13.31
CA LYS A 225 15.99 1.81 -13.58
C LYS A 225 14.52 2.17 -13.43
N LEU A 226 14.19 2.76 -12.29
CA LEU A 226 12.84 3.28 -12.05
C LEU A 226 12.71 4.69 -12.63
N TYR A 227 11.55 5.01 -13.18
CA TYR A 227 11.23 6.28 -13.80
C TYR A 227 10.00 6.91 -13.17
N GLY A 228 10.03 8.24 -13.03
CA GLY A 228 8.90 9.01 -12.55
C GLY A 228 7.64 8.78 -13.39
N GLN A 229 6.48 8.85 -12.76
CA GLN A 229 5.17 8.53 -13.33
C GLN A 229 4.18 9.65 -13.12
N LYS A 230 3.14 9.69 -13.97
CA LYS A 230 1.94 10.47 -13.69
C LYS A 230 0.85 9.52 -13.18
N ILE A 231 0.40 9.73 -11.95
CA ILE A 231 -0.50 8.80 -11.25
C ILE A 231 -1.74 9.55 -10.76
N VAL A 232 -2.91 9.03 -11.11
CA VAL A 232 -4.17 9.40 -10.47
C VAL A 232 -4.50 8.30 -9.46
N VAL A 233 -4.46 8.63 -8.18
CA VAL A 233 -4.79 7.67 -7.11
C VAL A 233 -6.29 7.44 -7.11
N PRO A 234 -6.77 6.20 -7.32
CA PRO A 234 -8.19 5.91 -7.25
C PRO A 234 -8.72 6.06 -5.82
N GLY A 235 -10.02 6.26 -5.67
CA GLY A 235 -10.69 6.27 -4.37
C GLY A 235 -10.49 4.97 -3.61
N ASP A 236 -10.31 5.06 -2.30
CA ASP A 236 -10.10 3.89 -1.43
C ASP A 236 -11.41 3.12 -1.26
N ILE A 237 -11.42 1.86 -1.71
CA ILE A 237 -12.57 0.94 -1.55
C ILE A 237 -12.98 0.79 -0.09
N SER A 238 -12.05 0.91 0.87
CA SER A 238 -12.38 0.85 2.30
C SER A 238 -13.19 2.07 2.75
N SER A 239 -12.93 3.23 2.16
CA SER A 239 -13.74 4.44 2.38
C SER A 239 -15.07 4.35 1.63
N ALA A 240 -15.06 3.83 0.40
CA ALA A 240 -16.29 3.59 -0.38
C ALA A 240 -17.23 2.60 0.30
N ALA A 241 -16.73 1.63 1.06
CA ALA A 241 -17.52 0.61 1.75
C ALA A 241 -18.61 1.21 2.66
N TYR A 242 -18.36 2.36 3.28
CA TYR A 242 -19.36 3.06 4.10
C TYR A 242 -20.54 3.57 3.26
N PHE A 243 -20.26 4.13 2.10
CA PHE A 243 -21.29 4.61 1.16
C PHE A 243 -22.00 3.46 0.47
N ILE A 244 -21.29 2.37 0.16
CA ILE A 244 -21.88 1.13 -0.37
C ILE A 244 -22.89 0.58 0.65
N ALA A 245 -22.48 0.39 1.90
CA ALA A 245 -23.37 -0.09 2.95
C ALA A 245 -24.57 0.86 3.15
N ALA A 246 -24.34 2.17 3.23
CA ALA A 246 -25.41 3.15 3.39
C ALA A 246 -26.41 3.12 2.23
N GLY A 247 -25.92 3.06 0.97
CA GLY A 247 -26.78 2.98 -0.21
C GLY A 247 -27.63 1.72 -0.25
N LEU A 248 -27.10 0.59 0.22
CA LEU A 248 -27.83 -0.68 0.26
C LEU A 248 -28.92 -0.74 1.34
N ILE A 249 -28.66 -0.14 2.54
CA ILE A 249 -29.54 -0.31 3.71
C ILE A 249 -30.54 0.83 3.92
N VAL A 250 -30.23 2.05 3.43
CA VAL A 250 -31.14 3.19 3.61
C VAL A 250 -32.23 3.16 2.51
N PRO A 251 -33.53 3.20 2.88
CA PRO A 251 -34.63 3.17 1.90
C PRO A 251 -34.51 4.28 0.87
N ASP A 252 -34.97 4.02 -0.35
CA ASP A 252 -35.05 4.97 -1.48
C ASP A 252 -33.71 5.62 -1.85
N SER A 253 -32.59 4.92 -1.62
CA SER A 253 -31.25 5.41 -1.90
C SER A 253 -30.76 5.01 -3.29
N GLU A 254 -30.02 5.92 -3.93
CA GLU A 254 -29.23 5.70 -5.14
C GLU A 254 -27.96 6.57 -5.07
N ILE A 255 -26.81 5.94 -4.88
CA ILE A 255 -25.52 6.62 -4.71
C ILE A 255 -24.58 6.18 -5.83
N LEU A 256 -24.03 7.14 -6.57
CA LEU A 256 -22.90 6.92 -7.47
C LEU A 256 -21.60 7.29 -6.75
N ILE A 257 -20.70 6.33 -6.60
CA ILE A 257 -19.37 6.54 -6.01
C ILE A 257 -18.36 6.51 -7.13
N GLU A 258 -17.74 7.65 -7.43
CA GLU A 258 -16.87 7.80 -8.59
C GLU A 258 -15.44 7.34 -8.34
N HIS A 259 -14.81 6.80 -9.40
CA HIS A 259 -13.38 6.53 -9.49
C HIS A 259 -12.81 5.67 -8.34
N VAL A 260 -13.51 4.61 -7.95
CA VAL A 260 -13.11 3.72 -6.84
C VAL A 260 -12.16 2.62 -7.33
N GLY A 261 -11.08 2.38 -6.61
CA GLY A 261 -10.15 1.28 -6.89
C GLY A 261 -10.80 -0.08 -6.64
N ILE A 262 -10.79 -0.93 -7.69
CA ILE A 262 -11.37 -2.29 -7.65
C ILE A 262 -10.31 -3.36 -7.85
N ASN A 263 -9.12 -3.19 -7.23
CA ASN A 263 -8.13 -4.25 -7.23
C ASN A 263 -8.74 -5.54 -6.65
N PRO A 264 -8.65 -6.70 -7.35
CA PRO A 264 -9.25 -7.96 -6.90
C PRO A 264 -8.83 -8.39 -5.50
N THR A 265 -7.62 -8.02 -5.07
CA THR A 265 -7.14 -8.32 -3.69
C THR A 265 -7.78 -7.42 -2.61
N ARG A 266 -8.66 -6.48 -2.98
CA ARG A 266 -9.30 -5.51 -2.09
C ARG A 266 -10.81 -5.41 -2.24
N SER A 267 -11.35 -5.77 -3.39
CA SER A 267 -12.76 -5.54 -3.74
C SER A 267 -13.72 -6.64 -3.27
N GLY A 268 -13.29 -7.53 -2.40
CA GLY A 268 -14.14 -8.61 -1.85
C GLY A 268 -15.45 -8.14 -1.23
N ILE A 269 -15.50 -6.90 -0.70
CA ILE A 269 -16.74 -6.29 -0.19
C ILE A 269 -17.85 -6.21 -1.26
N LEU A 270 -17.50 -5.98 -2.51
CA LEU A 270 -18.46 -5.91 -3.62
C LEU A 270 -19.14 -7.27 -3.80
N LYS A 271 -18.33 -8.32 -3.89
CA LYS A 271 -18.85 -9.70 -4.00
C LYS A 271 -19.72 -10.09 -2.83
N VAL A 272 -19.30 -9.77 -1.60
CA VAL A 272 -20.09 -10.02 -0.39
C VAL A 272 -21.44 -9.32 -0.44
N CYS A 273 -21.47 -8.05 -0.79
CA CYS A 273 -22.70 -7.28 -0.90
C CYS A 273 -23.63 -7.80 -2.01
N GLU A 274 -23.08 -8.18 -3.17
CA GLU A 274 -23.82 -8.79 -4.27
C GLU A 274 -24.44 -10.13 -3.84
N ASP A 275 -23.66 -11.00 -3.17
CA ASP A 275 -24.13 -12.29 -2.67
C ASP A 275 -25.21 -12.13 -1.59
N MET A 276 -25.22 -11.03 -0.86
CA MET A 276 -26.29 -10.65 0.07
C MET A 276 -27.57 -10.14 -0.63
N GLY A 277 -27.56 -10.01 -1.97
CA GLY A 277 -28.68 -9.48 -2.75
C GLY A 277 -28.62 -7.96 -2.97
N GLY A 278 -27.45 -7.36 -2.81
CA GLY A 278 -27.24 -5.94 -3.04
C GLY A 278 -27.29 -5.55 -4.52
N ASP A 279 -28.01 -4.48 -4.84
CA ASP A 279 -28.02 -3.86 -6.17
C ASP A 279 -26.80 -2.95 -6.33
N ILE A 280 -25.75 -3.53 -6.89
CA ILE A 280 -24.48 -2.86 -7.18
C ILE A 280 -24.19 -2.98 -8.68
N THR A 281 -23.90 -1.85 -9.33
CA THR A 281 -23.52 -1.83 -10.74
C THR A 281 -22.17 -1.14 -10.91
N LEU A 282 -21.21 -1.83 -11.54
CA LEU A 282 -19.92 -1.25 -11.89
C LEU A 282 -20.01 -0.56 -13.25
N LEU A 283 -19.65 0.70 -13.30
CA LEU A 283 -19.71 1.54 -14.49
C LEU A 283 -18.31 2.08 -14.83
N ASN A 284 -18.08 2.40 -16.10
CA ASN A 284 -16.87 3.11 -16.55
C ASN A 284 -15.57 2.48 -16.04
N GLU A 285 -15.42 1.14 -16.16
CA GLU A 285 -14.19 0.47 -15.78
C GLU A 285 -12.98 1.03 -16.56
N ARG A 286 -11.92 1.35 -15.85
CA ARG A 286 -10.67 1.91 -16.38
C ARG A 286 -9.50 1.08 -15.87
N CYS A 287 -8.47 0.93 -16.70
CA CYS A 287 -7.21 0.28 -16.33
C CYS A 287 -6.08 1.31 -16.49
N GLU A 288 -5.94 2.15 -15.49
CA GLU A 288 -4.86 3.12 -15.37
C GLU A 288 -3.77 2.56 -14.45
N ALA A 289 -3.09 3.38 -13.66
CA ALA A 289 -2.12 2.92 -12.65
C ALA A 289 -2.68 1.89 -11.65
N ALA A 290 -4.01 1.85 -11.49
CA ALA A 290 -4.74 0.80 -10.81
C ALA A 290 -6.12 0.63 -11.45
N LYS A 291 -6.63 -0.63 -11.50
CA LYS A 291 -7.99 -0.89 -11.98
C LYS A 291 -8.99 -0.16 -11.10
N ASN A 292 -9.88 0.65 -11.72
CA ASN A 292 -10.88 1.45 -11.04
C ASN A 292 -12.19 1.54 -11.84
N CYS A 293 -13.26 1.91 -11.17
CA CYS A 293 -14.58 2.11 -11.79
C CYS A 293 -15.42 3.10 -10.98
N ASP A 294 -16.57 3.45 -11.52
CA ASP A 294 -17.63 4.11 -10.79
C ASP A 294 -18.60 3.04 -10.26
N ILE A 295 -19.02 3.13 -9.00
CA ILE A 295 -19.87 2.14 -8.33
C ILE A 295 -21.24 2.77 -8.08
N LEU A 296 -22.26 2.27 -8.75
CA LEU A 296 -23.65 2.67 -8.52
C LEU A 296 -24.30 1.69 -7.54
N VAL A 297 -24.85 2.20 -6.45
CA VAL A 297 -25.46 1.42 -5.37
C VAL A 297 -26.89 1.87 -5.13
N ARG A 298 -27.83 0.92 -5.05
CA ARG A 298 -29.24 1.19 -4.77
C ARG A 298 -29.73 0.42 -3.57
N THR A 299 -30.76 0.95 -2.90
CA THR A 299 -31.47 0.28 -1.81
C THR A 299 -31.84 -1.13 -2.20
N SER A 300 -31.56 -2.09 -1.31
CA SER A 300 -31.73 -3.51 -1.57
C SER A 300 -32.36 -4.23 -0.41
N SER A 301 -33.04 -5.34 -0.69
CA SER A 301 -33.53 -6.28 0.32
C SER A 301 -32.44 -7.32 0.59
N LEU A 302 -31.58 -7.04 1.57
CA LEU A 302 -30.43 -7.87 1.88
C LEU A 302 -30.83 -9.11 2.70
N HIS A 303 -30.11 -10.21 2.48
CA HIS A 303 -30.20 -11.43 3.26
C HIS A 303 -28.84 -11.86 3.81
N GLY A 304 -28.85 -12.67 4.85
CA GLY A 304 -27.62 -13.20 5.44
C GLY A 304 -26.95 -14.24 4.55
N ILE A 305 -25.63 -14.22 4.51
CA ILE A 305 -24.82 -15.23 3.82
C ILE A 305 -23.73 -15.79 4.73
N THR A 306 -23.17 -16.94 4.35
CA THR A 306 -21.96 -17.46 4.98
C THR A 306 -20.75 -17.06 4.14
N ILE A 307 -19.79 -16.38 4.75
CA ILE A 307 -18.53 -16.00 4.10
C ILE A 307 -17.51 -17.08 4.44
N GLU A 308 -17.17 -17.90 3.46
CA GLU A 308 -16.06 -18.86 3.60
C GLU A 308 -14.73 -18.19 3.27
N ALA A 309 -13.62 -18.68 3.84
CA ALA A 309 -12.27 -18.13 3.65
C ALA A 309 -11.82 -18.09 2.16
N ILE A 310 -12.57 -18.72 1.26
CA ILE A 310 -12.34 -18.75 -0.19
C ILE A 310 -12.70 -17.40 -0.86
N LEU A 311 -13.62 -16.61 -0.30
CA LEU A 311 -14.00 -15.29 -0.84
C LEU A 311 -12.90 -14.22 -0.71
N SER A 312 -11.86 -14.47 0.07
CA SER A 312 -10.65 -13.62 0.11
C SER A 312 -9.70 -13.86 -1.06
N ARG A 313 -10.05 -14.74 -2.01
CA ARG A 313 -9.17 -15.22 -3.11
C ARG A 313 -9.55 -14.70 -4.50
N HIS A 314 -10.53 -13.78 -4.60
CA HIS A 314 -10.95 -13.21 -5.89
C HIS A 314 -10.90 -11.70 -5.87
#